data_f2ab67266b1f2b13865538ceeacbc8ab
#
_entry.id   f2ab67266b1f2b13865538ceeacbc8ab
#
_cell.length_a   1.000
_cell.length_b   1.000
_cell.length_c   1.000
_cell.angle_alpha   90.00
_cell.angle_beta   90.00
_cell.angle_gamma   90.00
#
_symmetry.space_group_name_H-M   'P 1'
#
loop_
_entity.id
_entity.type
_entity.pdbx_description
1 polymer ?
#
loop_
_entity_poly.entity_id
_entity_poly.type
_entity_poly.pdbx_seq_one_letter_code
_entity_poly.pdbx_strand_id
1 'polypeptide(L)'
;MADGSIIIDTRIDTGGVSKGMNAVKAGMTRISAQVSKMGDSAKSSFQRQITAITDLYQNYEKQERKVSELKSKLEELSKVKIETGEYKKLKDDIKALEDEFEKIEGKQREWLNMGFSIDSAPLKELDKQMDSIWADIDRLQRKQKEMQATGRAYVDPTSTDAYKGTAERYNTESQKLEHINGRLYPSYNNLKNKVEEYRQKNNRLAQAMQNLQK
;
A
#
# COMPACT_ATOMS: atom_id res chain seq x y z
N MET A 1 4.88 -29.19 -2.26
CA MET A 1 3.76 -28.24 -2.39
C MET A 1 4.39 -26.88 -2.68
N ALA A 2 4.07 -26.27 -3.80
CA ALA A 2 4.64 -24.98 -4.18
C ALA A 2 4.15 -23.94 -3.21
N ASP A 3 5.09 -23.35 -2.48
CA ASP A 3 4.87 -22.19 -1.60
C ASP A 3 4.46 -21.03 -2.52
N GLY A 4 3.16 -20.71 -2.50
CA GLY A 4 2.59 -19.67 -3.35
C GLY A 4 2.93 -18.27 -2.83
N SER A 5 4.21 -17.93 -2.81
CA SER A 5 4.62 -16.55 -2.58
C SER A 5 4.14 -15.70 -3.76
N ILE A 6 3.13 -14.87 -3.54
CA ILE A 6 2.73 -13.85 -4.51
C ILE A 6 3.84 -12.79 -4.51
N ILE A 7 4.77 -12.92 -5.46
CA ILE A 7 5.74 -11.85 -5.72
C ILE A 7 4.95 -10.70 -6.35
N ILE A 8 4.65 -9.69 -5.56
CA ILE A 8 4.09 -8.44 -6.07
C ILE A 8 5.26 -7.65 -6.63
N ASP A 9 5.42 -7.67 -7.95
CA ASP A 9 6.33 -6.75 -8.61
C ASP A 9 5.74 -5.33 -8.55
N THR A 10 6.09 -4.59 -7.50
CA THR A 10 5.67 -3.19 -7.30
C THR A 10 6.41 -2.21 -8.21
N ARG A 11 7.17 -2.71 -9.19
CA ARG A 11 7.97 -1.90 -10.12
C ARG A 11 7.17 -1.42 -11.33
N ILE A 12 5.92 -1.04 -11.15
CA ILE A 12 5.31 -0.16 -12.16
C ILE A 12 6.02 1.18 -12.02
N ASP A 13 6.85 1.52 -13.00
CA ASP A 13 7.50 2.83 -13.07
C ASP A 13 6.43 3.91 -13.31
N THR A 14 5.75 4.28 -12.23
CA THR A 14 4.74 5.34 -12.25
C THR A 14 5.39 6.71 -12.54
N GLY A 15 6.70 6.86 -12.35
CA GLY A 15 7.41 8.11 -12.57
C GLY A 15 7.54 8.48 -14.05
N GLY A 16 7.84 7.51 -14.92
CA GLY A 16 7.89 7.69 -16.37
C GLY A 16 6.51 7.92 -16.97
N VAL A 17 5.53 7.15 -16.51
CA VAL A 17 4.12 7.26 -16.96
C VAL A 17 3.51 8.60 -16.54
N SER A 18 3.73 9.06 -15.31
CA SER A 18 3.22 10.35 -14.81
C SER A 18 3.79 11.54 -15.60
N LYS A 19 5.08 11.54 -15.95
CA LYS A 19 5.66 12.57 -16.82
C LYS A 19 5.02 12.59 -18.20
N GLY A 20 4.79 11.41 -18.80
CA GLY A 20 4.10 11.25 -20.06
C GLY A 20 2.67 11.79 -20.02
N MET A 21 1.93 11.55 -18.92
CA MET A 21 0.56 12.02 -18.74
C MET A 21 0.45 13.54 -18.59
N ASN A 22 1.38 14.17 -17.90
CA ASN A 22 1.44 15.62 -17.80
C ASN A 22 1.70 16.26 -19.19
N ALA A 23 2.53 15.63 -20.02
CA ALA A 23 2.73 16.04 -21.40
C ALA A 23 1.47 15.88 -22.25
N VAL A 24 0.69 14.80 -22.07
CA VAL A 24 -0.62 14.61 -22.72
C VAL A 24 -1.58 15.72 -22.31
N LYS A 25 -1.71 16.03 -21.02
CA LYS A 25 -2.59 17.10 -20.52
C LYS A 25 -2.26 18.46 -21.12
N ALA A 26 -0.99 18.86 -21.04
CA ALA A 26 -0.52 20.12 -21.64
C ALA A 26 -0.70 20.16 -23.17
N GLY A 27 -0.45 19.03 -23.82
CA GLY A 27 -0.63 18.87 -25.27
C GLY A 27 -2.08 18.99 -25.68
N MET A 28 -3.01 18.39 -24.94
CA MET A 28 -4.45 18.48 -25.20
C MET A 28 -4.97 19.93 -25.12
N THR A 29 -4.50 20.72 -24.15
CA THR A 29 -4.83 22.14 -24.05
C THR A 29 -4.39 22.91 -25.31
N ARG A 30 -3.18 22.65 -25.80
CA ARG A 30 -2.64 23.28 -27.02
C ARG A 30 -3.43 22.87 -28.27
N ILE A 31 -3.75 21.56 -28.39
CA ILE A 31 -4.55 21.03 -29.50
C ILE A 31 -5.94 21.65 -29.48
N SER A 32 -6.62 21.74 -28.35
CA SER A 32 -7.92 22.37 -28.20
C SER A 32 -7.90 23.84 -28.67
N ALA A 33 -6.87 24.60 -28.28
CA ALA A 33 -6.69 25.97 -28.70
C ALA A 33 -6.41 26.11 -30.23
N GLN A 34 -5.74 25.15 -30.84
CA GLN A 34 -5.51 25.12 -32.29
C GLN A 34 -6.80 24.76 -33.05
N VAL A 35 -7.52 23.76 -32.57
CA VAL A 35 -8.78 23.30 -33.18
C VAL A 35 -9.88 24.36 -33.09
N SER A 36 -9.93 25.17 -32.04
CA SER A 36 -10.89 26.27 -31.91
C SER A 36 -10.74 27.34 -32.99
N LYS A 37 -9.56 27.44 -33.61
CA LYS A 37 -9.26 28.38 -34.69
C LYS A 37 -9.51 27.83 -36.12
N MET A 38 -9.93 26.55 -36.20
CA MET A 38 -10.24 25.90 -37.50
C MET A 38 -11.65 26.19 -37.95
N GLY A 39 -11.92 26.01 -39.23
CA GLY A 39 -13.28 26.10 -39.77
C GLY A 39 -14.19 25.00 -39.22
N ASP A 40 -15.50 25.22 -39.19
CA ASP A 40 -16.50 24.44 -38.45
C ASP A 40 -16.48 22.93 -38.78
N SER A 41 -16.29 22.57 -40.04
CA SER A 41 -16.25 21.15 -40.45
C SER A 41 -15.06 20.39 -39.86
N ALA A 42 -13.87 20.98 -39.89
CA ALA A 42 -12.67 20.38 -39.29
C ALA A 42 -12.76 20.39 -37.77
N LYS A 43 -13.26 21.49 -37.18
CA LYS A 43 -13.46 21.65 -35.74
C LYS A 43 -14.34 20.55 -35.16
N SER A 44 -15.49 20.25 -35.76
CA SER A 44 -16.40 19.22 -35.24
C SER A 44 -15.82 17.81 -35.34
N SER A 45 -14.99 17.50 -36.34
CA SER A 45 -14.29 16.22 -36.45
C SER A 45 -13.23 16.04 -35.36
N PHE A 46 -12.39 17.05 -35.10
CA PHE A 46 -11.37 17.01 -34.09
C PHE A 46 -11.95 17.09 -32.67
N GLN A 47 -13.04 17.84 -32.48
CA GLN A 47 -13.68 17.97 -31.16
C GLN A 47 -14.12 16.62 -30.58
N ARG A 48 -14.69 15.73 -31.39
CA ARG A 48 -15.06 14.38 -30.94
C ARG A 48 -13.85 13.58 -30.48
N GLN A 49 -12.71 13.68 -31.15
CA GLN A 49 -11.49 13.00 -30.76
C GLN A 49 -10.88 13.60 -29.48
N ILE A 50 -10.95 14.95 -29.34
CA ILE A 50 -10.52 15.65 -28.11
C ILE A 50 -11.35 15.16 -26.94
N THR A 51 -12.67 15.11 -27.03
CA THR A 51 -13.56 14.63 -25.97
C THR A 51 -13.20 13.19 -25.57
N ALA A 52 -13.09 12.29 -26.54
CA ALA A 52 -12.76 10.88 -26.26
C ALA A 52 -11.39 10.71 -25.56
N ILE A 53 -10.38 11.50 -25.92
CA ILE A 53 -9.07 11.47 -25.26
C ILE A 53 -9.14 12.11 -23.87
N THR A 54 -9.93 13.16 -23.69
CA THR A 54 -10.16 13.78 -22.39
C THR A 54 -10.83 12.80 -21.42
N ASP A 55 -11.83 12.05 -21.88
CA ASP A 55 -12.51 11.03 -21.08
C ASP A 55 -11.54 9.89 -20.69
N LEU A 56 -10.69 9.45 -21.63
CA LEU A 56 -9.64 8.47 -21.33
C LEU A 56 -8.65 8.99 -20.31
N TYR A 57 -8.26 10.27 -20.39
CA TYR A 57 -7.36 10.91 -19.45
C TYR A 57 -7.98 10.99 -18.03
N GLN A 58 -9.25 11.38 -17.92
CA GLN A 58 -9.96 11.42 -16.65
C GLN A 58 -10.08 10.01 -16.02
N ASN A 59 -10.35 9.01 -16.85
CA ASN A 59 -10.37 7.62 -16.40
C ASN A 59 -8.98 7.16 -15.92
N TYR A 60 -7.91 7.58 -16.60
CA TYR A 60 -6.54 7.33 -16.18
C TYR A 60 -6.27 7.93 -14.79
N GLU A 61 -6.55 9.23 -14.58
CA GLU A 61 -6.33 9.89 -13.28
C GLU A 61 -7.11 9.20 -12.13
N LYS A 62 -8.36 8.81 -12.40
CA LYS A 62 -9.19 8.09 -11.43
C LYS A 62 -8.59 6.73 -11.08
N GLN A 63 -8.10 6.02 -12.08
CA GLN A 63 -7.51 4.70 -11.91
C GLN A 63 -6.15 4.77 -11.21
N GLU A 64 -5.32 5.76 -11.53
CA GLU A 64 -4.03 6.00 -10.89
C GLU A 64 -4.18 6.27 -9.39
N ARG A 65 -5.18 7.06 -8.99
CA ARG A 65 -5.48 7.30 -7.56
C ARG A 65 -5.79 6.00 -6.83
N LYS A 66 -6.63 5.13 -7.41
CA LYS A 66 -6.97 3.84 -6.79
C LYS A 66 -5.73 2.94 -6.62
N VAL A 67 -4.87 2.88 -7.64
CA VAL A 67 -3.63 2.10 -7.57
C VAL A 67 -2.71 2.66 -6.48
N SER A 68 -2.58 3.99 -6.39
CA SER A 68 -1.79 4.65 -5.36
C SER A 68 -2.33 4.38 -3.95
N GLU A 69 -3.65 4.47 -3.75
CA GLU A 69 -4.30 4.16 -2.47
C GLU A 69 -4.08 2.71 -2.05
N LEU A 70 -4.22 1.76 -2.99
CA LEU A 70 -3.98 0.35 -2.71
C LEU A 70 -2.52 0.06 -2.39
N LYS A 71 -1.58 0.73 -3.07
CA LYS A 71 -0.15 0.64 -2.76
C LYS A 71 0.15 1.13 -1.35
N SER A 72 -0.35 2.31 -0.97
CA SER A 72 -0.18 2.83 0.39
C SER A 72 -0.76 1.88 1.44
N LYS A 73 -1.93 1.30 1.16
CA LYS A 73 -2.56 0.32 2.05
C LYS A 73 -1.73 -0.97 2.18
N LEU A 74 -1.09 -1.45 1.11
CA LEU A 74 -0.17 -2.59 1.18
C LEU A 74 1.05 -2.28 2.03
N GLU A 75 1.60 -1.08 1.90
CA GLU A 75 2.72 -0.61 2.72
C GLU A 75 2.34 -0.51 4.20
N GLU A 76 1.13 -0.06 4.52
CA GLU A 76 0.60 -0.05 5.88
C GLU A 76 0.43 -1.47 6.42
N LEU A 77 -0.22 -2.35 5.66
CA LEU A 77 -0.45 -3.75 6.06
C LEU A 77 0.85 -4.50 6.27
N SER A 78 1.89 -4.22 5.48
CA SER A 78 3.21 -4.85 5.62
C SER A 78 3.93 -4.49 6.93
N LYS A 79 3.54 -3.39 7.58
CA LYS A 79 4.13 -2.91 8.85
C LYS A 79 3.35 -3.37 10.08
N VAL A 80 2.18 -3.97 9.90
CA VAL A 80 1.34 -4.43 11.02
C VAL A 80 2.01 -5.62 11.71
N LYS A 81 2.24 -5.50 13.02
CA LYS A 81 2.74 -6.59 13.86
C LYS A 81 1.55 -7.33 14.47
N ILE A 82 1.29 -8.53 14.00
CA ILE A 82 0.24 -9.41 14.51
C ILE A 82 0.91 -10.49 15.35
N GLU A 83 0.66 -10.50 16.66
CA GLU A 83 1.22 -11.53 17.56
C GLU A 83 0.63 -12.89 17.19
N THR A 84 1.49 -13.92 17.18
CA THR A 84 1.02 -15.30 17.02
C THR A 84 0.23 -15.73 18.25
N GLY A 85 -0.68 -16.69 18.08
CA GLY A 85 -1.45 -17.24 19.21
C GLY A 85 -0.55 -17.84 20.31
N GLU A 86 0.56 -18.49 19.91
CA GLU A 86 1.55 -19.04 20.86
C GLU A 86 2.23 -17.93 21.66
N TYR A 87 2.62 -16.84 21.01
CA TYR A 87 3.28 -15.72 21.68
C TYR A 87 2.33 -14.98 22.63
N LYS A 88 1.07 -14.78 22.22
CA LYS A 88 0.03 -14.19 23.06
C LYS A 88 -0.23 -15.05 24.31
N LYS A 89 -0.40 -16.37 24.12
CA LYS A 89 -0.57 -17.31 25.24
C LYS A 89 0.62 -17.25 26.19
N LEU A 90 1.84 -17.20 25.67
CA LEU A 90 3.05 -17.10 26.48
C LEU A 90 3.07 -15.83 27.35
N LYS A 91 2.61 -14.70 26.84
CA LYS A 91 2.46 -13.45 27.61
C LYS A 91 1.40 -13.57 28.70
N ASP A 92 0.27 -14.21 28.37
CA ASP A 92 -0.83 -14.43 29.32
C ASP A 92 -0.37 -15.37 30.46
N ASP A 93 0.39 -16.44 30.15
CA ASP A 93 0.96 -17.37 31.11
C ASP A 93 1.97 -16.67 32.05
N ILE A 94 2.86 -15.81 31.50
CA ILE A 94 3.80 -15.03 32.31
C ILE A 94 3.02 -14.11 33.25
N LYS A 95 2.03 -13.40 32.79
CA LYS A 95 1.21 -12.49 33.57
C LYS A 95 0.48 -13.23 34.70
N ALA A 96 -0.06 -14.41 34.42
CA ALA A 96 -0.74 -15.22 35.42
C ALA A 96 0.21 -15.62 36.55
N LEU A 97 1.46 -16.00 36.23
CA LEU A 97 2.48 -16.30 37.22
C LEU A 97 2.94 -15.07 38.01
N GLU A 98 3.05 -13.92 37.38
CA GLU A 98 3.34 -12.64 38.04
C GLU A 98 2.24 -12.29 39.06
N ASP A 99 0.98 -12.42 38.65
CA ASP A 99 -0.19 -12.19 39.52
C ASP A 99 -0.22 -13.21 40.71
N GLU A 100 0.22 -14.45 40.50
CA GLU A 100 0.32 -15.45 41.54
C GLU A 100 1.47 -15.14 42.52
N PHE A 101 2.62 -14.71 41.99
CA PHE A 101 3.76 -14.26 42.77
C PHE A 101 3.40 -13.11 43.70
N GLU A 102 2.73 -12.08 43.20
CA GLU A 102 2.26 -10.94 44.01
C GLU A 102 1.31 -11.35 45.11
N LYS A 103 0.42 -12.34 44.89
CA LYS A 103 -0.47 -12.86 45.92
C LYS A 103 0.28 -13.57 47.03
N ILE A 104 1.31 -14.35 46.71
CA ILE A 104 2.13 -15.05 47.70
C ILE A 104 2.97 -14.05 48.46
N GLU A 105 3.57 -13.08 47.82
CA GLU A 105 4.30 -11.98 48.44
C GLU A 105 3.39 -11.18 49.41
N GLY A 106 2.14 -10.90 48.99
CA GLY A 106 1.15 -10.27 49.85
C GLY A 106 0.86 -11.09 51.14
N LYS A 107 0.67 -12.41 51.02
CA LYS A 107 0.49 -13.30 52.16
C LYS A 107 1.72 -13.33 53.07
N GLN A 108 2.90 -13.36 52.49
CA GLN A 108 4.16 -13.34 53.24
C GLN A 108 4.26 -12.06 54.09
N ARG A 109 3.98 -10.90 53.52
CA ARG A 109 3.96 -9.60 54.23
C ARG A 109 2.91 -9.59 55.36
N GLU A 110 1.71 -10.14 55.11
CA GLU A 110 0.63 -10.22 56.10
C GLU A 110 1.07 -11.07 57.31
N TRP A 111 1.67 -12.25 57.08
CA TRP A 111 2.14 -13.12 58.16
C TRP A 111 3.30 -12.53 58.96
N LEU A 112 4.22 -11.81 58.30
CA LEU A 112 5.26 -11.06 58.98
C LEU A 112 4.67 -9.96 59.87
N ASN A 113 3.65 -9.26 59.40
CA ASN A 113 2.94 -8.24 60.18
C ASN A 113 2.16 -8.83 61.39
N MET A 114 1.72 -10.10 61.29
CA MET A 114 1.11 -10.84 62.39
C MET A 114 2.15 -11.36 63.41
N GLY A 115 3.44 -11.10 63.19
CA GLY A 115 4.52 -11.47 64.12
C GLY A 115 5.12 -12.85 63.90
N PHE A 116 4.83 -13.51 62.75
CA PHE A 116 5.54 -14.75 62.41
C PHE A 116 7.01 -14.46 62.12
N SER A 117 7.89 -15.34 62.65
CA SER A 117 9.32 -15.26 62.31
C SER A 117 9.56 -15.63 60.88
N ILE A 118 10.51 -14.97 60.20
CA ILE A 118 10.94 -15.28 58.83
C ILE A 118 11.44 -16.74 58.71
N ASP A 119 11.94 -17.30 59.79
CA ASP A 119 12.40 -18.71 59.85
C ASP A 119 11.27 -19.73 60.12
N SER A 120 10.05 -19.28 60.31
CA SER A 120 8.91 -20.17 60.53
C SER A 120 8.64 -21.09 59.35
N ALA A 121 8.22 -22.32 59.60
CA ALA A 121 7.94 -23.30 58.55
C ALA A 121 6.93 -22.80 57.50
N PRO A 122 5.84 -22.06 57.85
CA PRO A 122 4.92 -21.51 56.86
C PRO A 122 5.55 -20.46 55.92
N LEU A 123 6.43 -19.57 56.45
CA LEU A 123 7.09 -18.57 55.62
C LEU A 123 8.14 -19.20 54.70
N LYS A 124 8.91 -20.18 55.17
CA LYS A 124 9.83 -20.97 54.33
C LYS A 124 9.12 -21.72 53.19
N GLU A 125 7.88 -22.14 53.38
CA GLU A 125 7.08 -22.78 52.32
C GLU A 125 6.63 -21.76 51.28
N LEU A 126 6.23 -20.54 51.69
CA LEU A 126 5.94 -19.46 50.77
C LEU A 126 7.19 -19.05 49.97
N ASP A 127 8.37 -18.97 50.59
CA ASP A 127 9.62 -18.67 49.87
C ASP A 127 9.91 -19.71 48.79
N LYS A 128 9.74 -21.00 49.09
CA LYS A 128 9.92 -22.07 48.08
C LYS A 128 8.92 -21.94 46.90
N GLN A 129 7.67 -21.56 47.18
CA GLN A 129 6.67 -21.35 46.16
C GLN A 129 7.06 -20.15 45.29
N MET A 130 7.53 -19.05 45.89
CA MET A 130 8.01 -17.87 45.17
C MET A 130 9.21 -18.20 44.29
N ASP A 131 10.19 -18.96 44.81
CA ASP A 131 11.36 -19.39 44.04
C ASP A 131 10.96 -20.24 42.83
N SER A 132 9.97 -21.16 43.01
CA SER A 132 9.47 -22.00 41.92
C SER A 132 8.78 -21.16 40.84
N ILE A 133 7.89 -20.23 41.23
CA ILE A 133 7.18 -19.34 40.31
C ILE A 133 8.19 -18.45 39.57
N TRP A 134 9.18 -17.92 40.28
CA TRP A 134 10.22 -17.09 39.68
C TRP A 134 11.02 -17.85 38.62
N ALA A 135 11.39 -19.12 38.91
CA ALA A 135 12.07 -19.97 37.94
C ALA A 135 11.22 -20.23 36.67
N ASP A 136 9.92 -20.43 36.86
CA ASP A 136 8.99 -20.57 35.71
C ASP A 136 8.84 -19.28 34.91
N ILE A 137 8.72 -18.13 35.57
CA ILE A 137 8.69 -16.80 34.89
C ILE A 137 9.98 -16.61 34.08
N ASP A 138 11.17 -16.85 34.66
CA ASP A 138 12.44 -16.69 33.95
C ASP A 138 12.51 -17.61 32.73
N ARG A 139 12.08 -18.87 32.86
CA ARG A 139 12.02 -19.82 31.75
C ARG A 139 11.09 -19.31 30.61
N LEU A 140 9.89 -18.82 30.94
CA LEU A 140 8.94 -18.33 29.96
C LEU A 140 9.43 -17.02 29.33
N GLN A 141 10.04 -16.12 30.08
CA GLN A 141 10.65 -14.91 29.57
C GLN A 141 11.82 -15.18 28.62
N ARG A 142 12.64 -16.19 28.88
CA ARG A 142 13.67 -16.65 27.93
C ARG A 142 13.05 -17.16 26.64
N LYS A 143 12.01 -17.98 26.72
CA LYS A 143 11.24 -18.44 25.55
C LYS A 143 10.63 -17.24 24.76
N GLN A 144 10.11 -16.26 25.48
CA GLN A 144 9.57 -15.02 24.86
C GLN A 144 10.64 -14.26 24.06
N LYS A 145 11.83 -14.08 24.63
CA LYS A 145 12.97 -13.44 23.96
C LYS A 145 13.43 -14.26 22.74
N GLU A 146 13.47 -15.58 22.85
CA GLU A 146 13.81 -16.47 21.74
C GLU A 146 12.80 -16.34 20.58
N MET A 147 11.51 -16.33 20.88
CA MET A 147 10.47 -16.16 19.85
C MET A 147 10.58 -14.80 19.15
N GLN A 148 10.91 -13.73 19.87
CA GLN A 148 11.17 -12.42 19.28
C GLN A 148 12.43 -12.43 18.39
N ALA A 149 13.52 -13.01 18.87
CA ALA A 149 14.79 -13.07 18.14
C ALA A 149 14.70 -13.90 16.86
N THR A 150 13.89 -14.96 16.87
CA THR A 150 13.68 -15.86 15.73
C THR A 150 12.55 -15.42 14.80
N GLY A 151 11.88 -14.30 15.10
CA GLY A 151 10.73 -13.80 14.32
C GLY A 151 9.43 -14.61 14.51
N ARG A 152 9.43 -15.64 15.37
CA ARG A 152 8.25 -16.51 15.65
C ARG A 152 7.17 -15.84 16.50
N ALA A 153 7.47 -14.70 17.09
CA ALA A 153 6.52 -13.92 17.89
C ALA A 153 5.40 -13.31 17.05
N TYR A 154 5.65 -13.05 15.78
CA TYR A 154 4.72 -12.33 14.89
C TYR A 154 4.42 -13.13 13.63
N VAL A 155 3.20 -13.00 13.15
CA VAL A 155 2.78 -13.51 11.84
C VAL A 155 3.41 -12.64 10.76
N ASP A 156 3.88 -13.24 9.65
CA ASP A 156 4.28 -12.48 8.47
C ASP A 156 3.05 -11.73 7.93
N PRO A 157 3.07 -10.39 7.94
CA PRO A 157 1.93 -9.61 7.48
C PRO A 157 1.50 -9.94 6.05
N THR A 158 2.45 -10.34 5.18
CA THR A 158 2.18 -10.66 3.77
C THR A 158 1.41 -11.97 3.60
N SER A 159 1.41 -12.83 4.61
CA SER A 159 0.66 -14.08 4.63
C SER A 159 -0.83 -13.91 4.98
N THR A 160 -1.22 -12.73 5.49
CA THR A 160 -2.59 -12.45 5.93
C THR A 160 -3.57 -12.30 4.77
N ASP A 161 -4.82 -12.70 4.98
CA ASP A 161 -5.88 -12.55 3.99
C ASP A 161 -6.11 -11.08 3.60
N ALA A 162 -5.96 -10.16 4.58
CA ALA A 162 -6.07 -8.72 4.33
C ALA A 162 -5.00 -8.22 3.36
N TYR A 163 -3.75 -8.66 3.52
CA TYR A 163 -2.67 -8.31 2.61
C TYR A 163 -2.89 -8.94 1.23
N LYS A 164 -3.15 -10.25 1.17
CA LYS A 164 -3.39 -10.99 -0.08
C LYS A 164 -4.55 -10.41 -0.88
N GLY A 165 -5.69 -10.17 -0.24
CA GLY A 165 -6.85 -9.57 -0.92
C GLY A 165 -6.62 -8.13 -1.39
N THR A 166 -5.81 -7.36 -0.67
CA THR A 166 -5.41 -6.01 -1.12
C THR A 166 -4.43 -6.09 -2.30
N ALA A 167 -3.51 -7.05 -2.29
CA ALA A 167 -2.56 -7.31 -3.37
C ALA A 167 -3.23 -7.74 -4.67
N GLU A 168 -4.22 -8.61 -4.60
CA GLU A 168 -5.02 -9.01 -5.76
C GLU A 168 -5.77 -7.82 -6.38
N ARG A 169 -6.37 -6.98 -5.53
CA ARG A 169 -7.01 -5.73 -5.99
C ARG A 169 -6.01 -4.79 -6.63
N TYR A 170 -4.85 -4.60 -6.02
CA TYR A 170 -3.78 -3.78 -6.58
C TYR A 170 -3.37 -4.27 -7.98
N ASN A 171 -3.15 -5.56 -8.16
CA ASN A 171 -2.80 -6.15 -9.45
C ASN A 171 -3.92 -5.92 -10.49
N THR A 172 -5.17 -6.15 -10.11
CA THR A 172 -6.33 -5.95 -10.99
C THR A 172 -6.45 -4.48 -11.43
N GLU A 173 -6.34 -3.55 -10.50
CA GLU A 173 -6.47 -2.12 -10.82
C GLU A 173 -5.25 -1.59 -11.59
N SER A 174 -4.06 -2.15 -11.34
CA SER A 174 -2.85 -1.86 -12.13
C SER A 174 -2.97 -2.30 -13.59
N GLN A 175 -3.49 -3.50 -13.84
CA GLN A 175 -3.75 -3.97 -15.21
C GLN A 175 -4.76 -3.07 -15.96
N LYS A 176 -5.80 -2.59 -15.26
CA LYS A 176 -6.74 -1.60 -15.85
C LYS A 176 -6.03 -0.31 -16.20
N LEU A 177 -5.14 0.17 -15.33
CA LEU A 177 -4.36 1.38 -15.57
C LEU A 177 -3.44 1.23 -16.79
N GLU A 178 -2.76 0.10 -16.93
CA GLU A 178 -1.95 -0.22 -18.11
C GLU A 178 -2.77 -0.25 -19.40
N HIS A 179 -3.96 -0.85 -19.35
CA HIS A 179 -4.86 -0.89 -20.50
C HIS A 179 -5.31 0.51 -20.92
N ILE A 180 -5.67 1.38 -19.98
CA ILE A 180 -6.03 2.77 -20.27
C ILE A 180 -4.84 3.50 -20.87
N ASN A 181 -3.65 3.35 -20.28
CA ASN A 181 -2.42 3.97 -20.77
C ASN A 181 -2.07 3.53 -22.20
N GLY A 182 -2.19 2.23 -22.50
CA GLY A 182 -1.96 1.65 -23.81
C GLY A 182 -2.88 2.21 -24.92
N ARG A 183 -4.03 2.77 -24.54
CA ARG A 183 -4.96 3.43 -25.46
C ARG A 183 -4.79 4.94 -25.50
N LEU A 184 -4.55 5.57 -24.37
CA LEU A 184 -4.52 7.03 -24.24
C LEU A 184 -3.35 7.65 -25.03
N TYR A 185 -2.14 7.14 -24.83
CA TYR A 185 -0.96 7.71 -25.46
C TYR A 185 -0.96 7.60 -26.99
N PRO A 186 -1.27 6.44 -27.62
CA PRO A 186 -1.42 6.35 -29.07
C PRO A 186 -2.54 7.24 -29.62
N SER A 187 -3.68 7.34 -28.93
CA SER A 187 -4.79 8.18 -29.36
C SER A 187 -4.41 9.66 -29.36
N TYR A 188 -3.71 10.10 -28.32
CA TYR A 188 -3.19 11.46 -28.23
C TYR A 188 -2.20 11.76 -29.37
N ASN A 189 -1.23 10.88 -29.62
CA ASN A 189 -0.24 11.08 -30.68
C ASN A 189 -0.89 11.10 -32.07
N ASN A 190 -1.85 10.23 -32.31
CA ASN A 190 -2.60 10.24 -33.57
C ASN A 190 -3.33 11.57 -33.77
N LEU A 191 -4.05 12.06 -32.76
CA LEU A 191 -4.71 13.35 -32.83
C LEU A 191 -3.72 14.49 -33.06
N LYS A 192 -2.62 14.54 -32.32
CA LYS A 192 -1.57 15.55 -32.47
C LYS A 192 -1.04 15.59 -33.90
N ASN A 193 -0.72 14.45 -34.49
CA ASN A 193 -0.20 14.36 -35.85
C ASN A 193 -1.23 14.85 -36.86
N LYS A 194 -2.50 14.43 -36.77
CA LYS A 194 -3.57 14.86 -37.64
C LYS A 194 -3.82 16.39 -37.60
N VAL A 195 -3.77 16.98 -36.41
CA VAL A 195 -3.92 18.43 -36.23
C VAL A 195 -2.75 19.17 -36.88
N GLU A 196 -1.55 18.69 -36.75
CA GLU A 196 -0.37 19.28 -37.39
C GLU A 196 -0.38 19.13 -38.90
N GLU A 197 -0.76 17.97 -39.44
CA GLU A 197 -0.95 17.77 -40.90
C GLU A 197 -2.01 18.71 -41.45
N TYR A 198 -3.14 18.89 -40.80
CA TYR A 198 -4.17 19.82 -41.17
C TYR A 198 -3.66 21.27 -41.23
N ARG A 199 -2.90 21.68 -40.21
CA ARG A 199 -2.28 23.00 -40.16
C ARG A 199 -1.31 23.23 -41.31
N GLN A 200 -0.46 22.24 -41.60
CA GLN A 200 0.49 22.34 -42.71
C GLN A 200 -0.23 22.45 -44.08
N LYS A 201 -1.29 21.64 -44.29
CA LYS A 201 -2.09 21.72 -45.52
C LYS A 201 -2.76 23.10 -45.70
N ASN A 202 -3.32 23.65 -44.61
CA ASN A 202 -3.93 24.98 -44.68
C ASN A 202 -2.89 26.10 -44.93
N ASN A 203 -1.72 26.03 -44.35
CA ASN A 203 -0.64 26.98 -44.60
C ASN A 203 -0.17 26.94 -46.04
N ARG A 204 -0.01 25.74 -46.65
CA ARG A 204 0.33 25.55 -48.06
C ARG A 204 -0.75 26.13 -48.98
N LEU A 205 -2.03 25.88 -48.64
CA LEU A 205 -3.14 26.42 -49.41
C LEU A 205 -3.17 27.94 -49.36
N ALA A 206 -3.00 28.53 -48.17
CA ALA A 206 -2.91 29.98 -48.02
C ALA A 206 -1.79 30.62 -48.84
N GLN A 207 -0.59 29.99 -48.81
CA GLN A 207 0.54 30.44 -49.65
C GLN A 207 0.25 30.32 -51.16
N ALA A 208 -0.37 29.23 -51.60
CA ALA A 208 -0.74 29.04 -53.00
C ALA A 208 -1.77 30.11 -53.44
N MET A 209 -2.76 30.42 -52.61
CA MET A 209 -3.72 31.47 -52.89
C MET A 209 -3.10 32.86 -52.99
N GLN A 210 -2.16 33.18 -52.11
CA GLN A 210 -1.41 34.44 -52.17
C GLN A 210 -0.54 34.56 -53.43
N ASN A 211 0.02 33.46 -53.93
CA ASN A 211 0.80 33.44 -55.15
C ASN A 211 -0.03 33.58 -56.41
N LEU A 212 -1.32 33.18 -56.37
CA LEU A 212 -2.27 33.35 -57.50
C LEU A 212 -2.85 34.76 -57.57
N GLN A 213 -2.73 35.56 -56.52
CA GLN A 213 -3.20 36.95 -56.46
C GLN A 213 -2.12 37.98 -56.85
N LYS A 214 -0.92 37.54 -57.10
CA LYS A 214 0.21 38.33 -57.61
C LYS A 214 0.32 38.18 -59.11
#